data_488afb4d0c67e22a831200f0d85b9852
#
_entry.id   488afb4d0c67e22a831200f0d85b9852
#
_cell.length_a   1.000
_cell.length_b   1.000
_cell.length_c   1.000
_cell.angle_alpha   90.00
_cell.angle_beta   90.00
_cell.angle_gamma   90.00
#
_symmetry.space_group_name_H-M   'P 1'
#
loop_
_entity.id
_entity.type
_entity.pdbx_description
1 polymer ?
#
loop_
_entity_poly.entity_id
_entity_poly.type
_entity_poly.pdbx_seq_one_letter_code
_entity_poly.pdbx_strand_id
1 'polypeptide(L)'
;MELFKKQGFSAEVTAGIMDNFLRESGMNPAITKIGNGIGFGLAQWSFERRTKLENWSKENNLDVASLTAQLNFTIEEIKYIQFGSKSFEDFKNIRDVSEETELFERYFERAGVVALAERLRFAEAFYRQYK
;
A
#
# COMPACT_ATOMS: atom_id res chain seq x y z
N MET A 1 -15.57 -7.20 -3.91
CA MET A 1 -14.86 -6.11 -4.24
C MET A 1 -15.31 -5.38 -5.49
N GLU A 2 -16.53 -4.90 -5.37
CA GLU A 2 -17.20 -4.18 -6.46
C GLU A 2 -16.42 -2.96 -6.93
N LEU A 3 -15.78 -2.23 -6.02
CA LEU A 3 -15.01 -1.04 -6.38
C LEU A 3 -13.90 -1.35 -7.38
N PHE A 4 -13.10 -2.38 -7.09
CA PHE A 4 -12.00 -2.76 -7.98
C PHE A 4 -12.52 -3.27 -9.32
N LYS A 5 -13.59 -4.05 -9.30
CA LYS A 5 -14.23 -4.54 -10.51
C LYS A 5 -14.73 -3.38 -11.39
N LYS A 6 -15.37 -2.40 -10.79
CA LYS A 6 -15.86 -1.19 -11.51
C LYS A 6 -14.71 -0.40 -12.13
N GLN A 7 -13.54 -0.42 -11.51
CA GLN A 7 -12.36 0.27 -12.02
C GLN A 7 -11.57 -0.58 -13.03
N GLY A 8 -12.07 -1.74 -13.39
CA GLY A 8 -11.48 -2.58 -14.43
C GLY A 8 -10.39 -3.53 -13.97
N PHE A 9 -10.25 -3.74 -12.66
CA PHE A 9 -9.29 -4.71 -12.13
C PHE A 9 -9.80 -6.14 -12.33
N SER A 10 -8.90 -7.04 -12.75
CA SER A 10 -9.26 -8.45 -12.90
C SER A 10 -9.58 -9.08 -11.54
N ALA A 11 -10.28 -10.21 -11.55
CA ALA A 11 -10.57 -10.96 -10.32
C ALA A 11 -9.27 -11.43 -9.66
N GLU A 12 -8.28 -11.81 -10.45
CA GLU A 12 -6.97 -12.27 -9.97
C GLU A 12 -6.23 -11.16 -9.23
N VAL A 13 -6.17 -9.96 -9.81
CA VAL A 13 -5.52 -8.81 -9.19
C VAL A 13 -6.26 -8.41 -7.91
N THR A 14 -7.58 -8.34 -7.96
CA THR A 14 -8.39 -7.98 -6.79
C THR A 14 -8.17 -8.97 -5.65
N ALA A 15 -8.19 -10.26 -5.94
CA ALA A 15 -7.97 -11.30 -4.93
C ALA A 15 -6.58 -11.19 -4.30
N GLY A 16 -5.56 -10.94 -5.10
CA GLY A 16 -4.19 -10.80 -4.61
C GLY A 16 -4.02 -9.57 -3.72
N ILE A 17 -4.61 -8.45 -4.09
CA ILE A 17 -4.56 -7.23 -3.27
C ILE A 17 -5.28 -7.45 -1.94
N MET A 18 -6.44 -8.08 -1.96
CA MET A 18 -7.20 -8.37 -0.73
C MET A 18 -6.45 -9.34 0.18
N ASP A 19 -5.82 -10.36 -0.39
CA ASP A 19 -5.00 -11.30 0.38
C ASP A 19 -3.82 -10.57 1.04
N ASN A 20 -3.20 -9.65 0.33
CA ASN A 20 -2.12 -8.84 0.89
C ASN A 20 -2.62 -8.02 2.08
N PHE A 21 -3.77 -7.35 1.96
CA PHE A 21 -4.33 -6.57 3.06
C PHE A 21 -4.73 -7.46 4.25
N LEU A 22 -5.18 -8.67 3.99
CA LEU A 22 -5.48 -9.62 5.05
C LEU A 22 -4.22 -9.96 5.86
N ARG A 23 -3.11 -10.20 5.18
CA ARG A 23 -1.82 -10.49 5.82
C ARG A 23 -1.24 -9.29 6.56
N GLU A 24 -1.35 -8.08 5.99
CA GLU A 24 -0.78 -6.87 6.58
C GLU A 24 -1.57 -6.35 7.78
N SER A 25 -2.89 -6.43 7.73
CA SER A 25 -3.74 -5.73 8.72
C SER A 25 -4.94 -6.55 9.21
N GLY A 26 -5.11 -7.79 8.73
CA GLY A 26 -6.32 -8.55 8.99
C GLY A 26 -7.56 -7.89 8.41
N MET A 27 -7.42 -7.11 7.33
CA MET A 27 -8.50 -6.32 6.72
C MET A 27 -9.08 -5.25 7.66
N ASN A 28 -8.34 -4.83 8.66
CA ASN A 28 -8.79 -3.80 9.61
C ASN A 28 -8.26 -2.43 9.19
N PRO A 29 -9.13 -1.54 8.67
CA PRO A 29 -8.67 -0.22 8.20
C PRO A 29 -8.30 0.74 9.33
N ALA A 30 -8.64 0.42 10.55
CA ALA A 30 -8.36 1.28 11.70
C ALA A 30 -7.14 0.81 12.51
N ILE A 31 -6.47 -0.26 12.08
CA ILE A 31 -5.36 -0.81 12.86
C ILE A 31 -4.11 0.04 12.72
N THR A 32 -3.47 0.30 13.87
CA THR A 32 -2.14 0.91 13.93
C THR A 32 -1.17 -0.19 14.32
N LYS A 33 -0.01 -0.23 13.68
CA LYS A 33 0.98 -1.28 13.93
C LYS A 33 1.38 -1.28 15.40
N ILE A 34 1.28 -2.46 16.00
CA ILE A 34 1.65 -2.66 17.41
C ILE A 34 3.17 -2.47 17.56
N GLY A 35 3.55 -1.73 18.57
CA GLY A 35 4.95 -1.52 18.94
C GLY A 35 5.53 -0.17 18.50
N ASN A 36 5.32 0.27 17.27
CA ASN A 36 5.88 1.55 16.80
C ASN A 36 4.83 2.58 16.39
N GLY A 37 3.57 2.18 16.18
CA GLY A 37 2.49 3.08 15.79
C GLY A 37 2.66 3.76 14.43
N ILE A 38 3.59 3.31 13.60
CA ILE A 38 3.92 3.96 12.33
C ILE A 38 3.00 3.51 11.20
N GLY A 39 2.78 2.20 11.05
CA GLY A 39 1.90 1.65 10.02
C GLY A 39 0.44 1.83 10.37
N PHE A 40 -0.38 2.23 9.40
CA PHE A 40 -1.79 2.47 9.61
C PHE A 40 -2.63 1.86 8.49
N GLY A 41 -3.72 1.21 8.85
CA GLY A 41 -4.75 0.77 7.93
C GLY A 41 -4.42 -0.50 7.16
N LEU A 42 -5.20 -0.75 6.12
CA LEU A 42 -5.17 -2.00 5.34
C LEU A 42 -3.77 -2.37 4.83
N ALA A 43 -3.06 -1.41 4.25
CA ALA A 43 -1.73 -1.63 3.68
C ALA A 43 -0.61 -1.25 4.63
N GLN A 44 -0.93 -0.86 5.85
CA GLN A 44 0.05 -0.36 6.82
C GLN A 44 0.85 0.80 6.25
N TRP A 45 0.15 1.79 5.72
CA TRP A 45 0.78 3.00 5.21
C TRP A 45 1.61 3.67 6.31
N SER A 46 2.82 4.08 5.95
CA SER A 46 3.79 4.60 6.91
C SER A 46 4.39 5.91 6.41
N PHE A 47 4.84 6.75 7.34
CA PHE A 47 5.54 8.00 7.05
C PHE A 47 4.77 8.88 6.05
N GLU A 48 5.42 9.28 4.96
CA GLU A 48 4.82 10.16 3.96
C GLU A 48 3.59 9.57 3.27
N ARG A 49 3.57 8.25 3.07
CA ARG A 49 2.40 7.59 2.48
C ARG A 49 1.19 7.66 3.40
N ARG A 50 1.40 7.54 4.71
CA ARG A 50 0.33 7.71 5.69
C ARG A 50 -0.19 9.14 5.68
N THR A 51 0.70 10.12 5.64
CA THR A 51 0.33 11.53 5.55
C THR A 51 -0.47 11.80 4.27
N LYS A 52 -0.06 11.23 3.15
CA LYS A 52 -0.80 11.35 1.89
C LYS A 52 -2.19 10.74 1.98
N LEU A 53 -2.32 9.60 2.62
CA LEU A 53 -3.62 8.96 2.85
C LEU A 53 -4.53 9.87 3.69
N GLU A 54 -4.01 10.42 4.78
CA GLU A 54 -4.75 11.31 5.66
C GLU A 54 -5.23 12.56 4.92
N ASN A 55 -4.35 13.20 4.17
CA ASN A 55 -4.67 14.39 3.40
C ASN A 55 -5.68 14.09 2.30
N TRP A 56 -5.48 13.01 1.56
CA TRP A 56 -6.38 12.61 0.48
C TRP A 56 -7.79 12.32 1.02
N SER A 57 -7.87 11.61 2.14
CA SER A 57 -9.15 11.29 2.78
C SER A 57 -9.88 12.55 3.20
N LYS A 58 -9.17 13.50 3.80
CA LYS A 58 -9.74 14.78 4.19
C LYS A 58 -10.25 15.57 3.01
N GLU A 59 -9.47 15.64 1.93
CA GLU A 59 -9.84 16.35 0.70
C GLU A 59 -11.08 15.76 0.05
N ASN A 60 -11.32 14.46 0.23
CA ASN A 60 -12.46 13.76 -0.34
C ASN A 60 -13.61 13.55 0.65
N ASN A 61 -13.53 14.19 1.81
CA ASN A 61 -14.53 14.10 2.88
C ASN A 61 -14.81 12.67 3.31
N LEU A 62 -13.74 11.87 3.44
CA LEU A 62 -13.83 10.48 3.87
C LEU A 62 -13.11 10.29 5.20
N ASP A 63 -13.62 9.35 5.99
CA ASP A 63 -12.94 8.94 7.21
C ASP A 63 -11.71 8.12 6.84
N VAL A 64 -10.54 8.57 7.28
CA VAL A 64 -9.26 7.91 6.98
C VAL A 64 -9.24 6.45 7.44
N ALA A 65 -9.98 6.12 8.48
CA ALA A 65 -10.05 4.77 9.03
C ALA A 65 -11.12 3.90 8.36
N SER A 66 -11.74 4.37 7.29
CA SER A 66 -12.79 3.60 6.60
C SER A 66 -12.23 2.75 5.47
N LEU A 67 -12.91 1.64 5.20
CA LEU A 67 -12.60 0.80 4.04
C LEU A 67 -12.72 1.60 2.74
N THR A 68 -13.78 2.40 2.62
CA THR A 68 -14.03 3.22 1.43
C THR A 68 -12.86 4.13 1.11
N ALA A 69 -12.37 4.87 2.11
CA ALA A 69 -11.22 5.76 1.92
C ALA A 69 -9.99 4.98 1.47
N GLN A 70 -9.67 3.91 2.16
CA GLN A 70 -8.42 3.19 1.94
C GLN A 70 -8.41 2.38 0.65
N LEU A 71 -9.53 1.78 0.27
CA LEU A 71 -9.63 1.07 -1.00
C LEU A 71 -9.53 2.04 -2.18
N ASN A 72 -10.19 3.18 -2.10
CA ASN A 72 -10.07 4.21 -3.13
C ASN A 72 -8.66 4.79 -3.21
N PHE A 73 -8.04 5.04 -2.07
CA PHE A 73 -6.66 5.54 -2.03
C PHE A 73 -5.68 4.52 -2.61
N THR A 74 -5.91 3.23 -2.37
CA THR A 74 -5.10 2.17 -2.97
C THR A 74 -5.11 2.28 -4.49
N ILE A 75 -6.28 2.48 -5.09
CA ILE A 75 -6.40 2.64 -6.54
C ILE A 75 -5.65 3.89 -7.00
N GLU A 76 -5.75 5.00 -6.27
CA GLU A 76 -5.01 6.22 -6.59
C GLU A 76 -3.49 5.98 -6.57
N GLU A 77 -2.99 5.30 -5.54
CA GLU A 77 -1.56 5.00 -5.47
C GLU A 77 -1.10 4.08 -6.61
N ILE A 78 -1.88 3.06 -6.93
CA ILE A 78 -1.54 2.12 -7.99
C ILE A 78 -1.34 2.83 -9.33
N LYS A 79 -2.13 3.87 -9.61
CA LYS A 79 -2.00 4.66 -10.86
C LYS A 79 -0.60 5.27 -11.03
N TYR A 80 0.07 5.58 -9.94
CA TYR A 80 1.35 6.29 -9.96
C TYR A 80 2.55 5.40 -9.63
N ILE A 81 2.30 4.12 -9.34
CA ILE A 81 3.38 3.17 -9.07
C ILE A 81 3.78 2.47 -10.37
N GLN A 82 5.08 2.40 -10.61
CA GLN A 82 5.62 1.64 -11.74
C GLN A 82 5.82 0.19 -11.32
N PHE A 83 4.98 -0.71 -11.83
CA PHE A 83 5.07 -2.14 -11.54
C PHE A 83 6.02 -2.84 -12.53
N GLY A 84 7.32 -2.60 -12.37
CA GLY A 84 8.31 -3.12 -13.29
C GLY A 84 8.12 -2.54 -14.68
N SER A 85 7.95 -3.40 -15.69
CA SER A 85 7.67 -2.98 -17.07
C SER A 85 6.17 -2.85 -17.36
N LYS A 86 5.31 -3.12 -16.38
CA LYS A 86 3.85 -3.10 -16.56
C LYS A 86 3.29 -1.69 -16.42
N SER A 87 2.41 -1.30 -17.35
CA SER A 87 1.60 -0.09 -17.22
C SER A 87 0.48 -0.33 -16.21
N PHE A 88 -0.22 0.74 -15.82
CA PHE A 88 -1.40 0.61 -14.97
C PHE A 88 -2.44 -0.32 -15.58
N GLU A 89 -2.72 -0.16 -16.89
CA GLU A 89 -3.67 -1.03 -17.58
C GLU A 89 -3.21 -2.48 -17.62
N ASP A 90 -1.92 -2.71 -17.88
CA ASP A 90 -1.36 -4.07 -17.88
C ASP A 90 -1.47 -4.71 -16.51
N PHE A 91 -1.15 -3.97 -15.45
CA PHE A 91 -1.28 -4.46 -14.08
C PHE A 91 -2.71 -4.85 -13.75
N LYS A 92 -3.68 -4.00 -14.08
CA LYS A 92 -5.10 -4.25 -13.82
C LYS A 92 -5.59 -5.56 -14.47
N ASN A 93 -4.99 -5.94 -15.58
CA ASN A 93 -5.45 -7.08 -16.39
C ASN A 93 -4.65 -8.37 -16.18
N ILE A 94 -3.77 -8.42 -15.21
CA ILE A 94 -3.01 -9.63 -14.90
C ILE A 94 -3.99 -10.77 -14.54
N ARG A 95 -3.77 -11.94 -15.12
CA ARG A 95 -4.61 -13.12 -14.92
C ARG A 95 -3.94 -14.22 -14.11
N ASP A 96 -2.78 -13.92 -13.55
CA ASP A 96 -2.01 -14.85 -12.72
C ASP A 96 -1.88 -14.26 -11.32
N VAL A 97 -2.50 -14.92 -10.33
CA VAL A 97 -2.49 -14.47 -8.95
C VAL A 97 -1.06 -14.41 -8.39
N SER A 98 -0.22 -15.37 -8.75
CA SER A 98 1.18 -15.39 -8.29
C SER A 98 1.97 -14.20 -8.82
N GLU A 99 1.83 -13.88 -10.10
CA GLU A 99 2.49 -12.73 -10.71
C GLU A 99 2.04 -11.42 -10.07
N GLU A 100 0.73 -11.27 -9.91
CA GLU A 100 0.16 -10.06 -9.29
C GLU A 100 0.64 -9.91 -7.86
N THR A 101 0.57 -10.98 -7.07
CA THR A 101 0.98 -10.95 -5.66
C THR A 101 2.43 -10.53 -5.52
N GLU A 102 3.32 -11.07 -6.36
CA GLU A 102 4.73 -10.70 -6.35
C GLU A 102 4.93 -9.24 -6.71
N LEU A 103 4.29 -8.77 -7.78
CA LEU A 103 4.42 -7.38 -8.21
C LEU A 103 3.85 -6.40 -7.18
N PHE A 104 2.70 -6.71 -6.61
CA PHE A 104 2.08 -5.85 -5.61
C PHE A 104 2.93 -5.76 -4.35
N GLU A 105 3.40 -6.89 -3.85
CA GLU A 105 4.28 -6.92 -2.68
C GLU A 105 5.58 -6.17 -2.96
N ARG A 106 6.16 -6.38 -4.13
CA ARG A 106 7.45 -5.79 -4.48
C ARG A 106 7.38 -4.28 -4.68
N TYR A 107 6.36 -3.79 -5.36
CA TYR A 107 6.31 -2.38 -5.77
C TYR A 107 5.34 -1.54 -4.94
N PHE A 108 4.28 -2.11 -4.42
CA PHE A 108 3.32 -1.37 -3.59
C PHE A 108 3.67 -1.47 -2.11
N GLU A 109 3.75 -2.68 -1.58
CA GLU A 109 4.00 -2.87 -0.15
C GLU A 109 5.42 -2.47 0.24
N ARG A 110 6.39 -2.84 -0.56
CA ARG A 110 7.80 -2.53 -0.27
C ARG A 110 8.15 -1.06 -0.45
N ALA A 111 7.33 -0.26 -1.09
CA ALA A 111 7.58 1.18 -1.18
C ALA A 111 7.73 1.80 0.21
N GLY A 112 6.87 1.40 1.16
CA GLY A 112 6.99 1.83 2.55
C GLY A 112 8.16 1.18 3.29
N VAL A 113 8.37 -0.11 3.07
CA VAL A 113 9.46 -0.87 3.73
C VAL A 113 10.83 -0.39 3.26
N VAL A 114 10.99 -0.16 1.96
CA VAL A 114 12.26 0.34 1.41
C VAL A 114 12.59 1.70 1.98
N ALA A 115 11.63 2.61 2.06
CA ALA A 115 11.84 3.92 2.65
C ALA A 115 12.26 3.83 4.11
N LEU A 116 11.63 2.94 4.88
CA LEU A 116 12.00 2.71 6.28
C LEU A 116 13.40 2.12 6.38
N ALA A 117 13.72 1.11 5.57
CA ALA A 117 15.03 0.47 5.57
C ALA A 117 16.14 1.46 5.22
N GLU A 118 15.90 2.34 4.25
CA GLU A 118 16.87 3.39 3.90
C GLU A 118 17.07 4.37 5.05
N ARG A 119 16.00 4.79 5.70
CA ARG A 119 16.09 5.70 6.85
C ARG A 119 16.85 5.05 8.01
N LEU A 120 16.60 3.78 8.27
CA LEU A 120 17.32 3.05 9.30
C LEU A 120 18.79 2.91 8.96
N ARG A 121 19.12 2.64 7.70
CA ARG A 121 20.51 2.57 7.25
C ARG A 121 21.23 3.90 7.42
N PHE A 122 20.60 4.99 7.08
CA PHE A 122 21.16 6.33 7.29
C PHE A 122 21.39 6.60 8.77
N ALA A 123 20.41 6.27 9.61
CA ALA A 123 20.54 6.46 11.05
C ALA A 123 21.69 5.65 11.64
N GLU A 124 21.81 4.39 11.23
CA GLU A 124 22.90 3.51 11.68
C GLU A 124 24.26 4.00 11.21
N ALA A 125 24.36 4.43 9.95
CA ALA A 125 25.60 4.96 9.41
C ALA A 125 26.02 6.23 10.15
N PHE A 126 25.07 7.11 10.39
CA PHE A 126 25.31 8.33 11.16
C PHE A 126 25.80 8.01 12.58
N TYR A 127 25.10 7.09 13.24
CA TYR A 127 25.45 6.66 14.60
C TYR A 127 26.87 6.09 14.66
N ARG A 128 27.21 5.22 13.69
CA ARG A 128 28.57 4.64 13.64
C ARG A 128 29.65 5.69 13.42
N GLN A 129 29.35 6.71 12.64
CA GLN A 129 30.31 7.79 12.37
C GLN A 129 30.59 8.65 13.61
N TYR A 130 29.60 8.87 14.45
CA TYR A 130 29.70 9.76 15.60
C TYR A 130 29.75 9.05 16.96
N LYS A 131 29.83 7.77 16.95
CA LYS A 131 29.88 6.97 18.15
C LYS A 131 31.20 7.08 18.93
#